data_838c7bdda73accdc5aa9d9c629840854
#
_entry.id   838c7bdda73accdc5aa9d9c629840854
#
_cell.length_a   1.000
_cell.length_b   1.000
_cell.length_c   1.000
_cell.angle_alpha   90.00
_cell.angle_beta   90.00
_cell.angle_gamma   90.00
#
_symmetry.space_group_name_H-M   'P 1'
#
loop_
_entity.id
_entity.type
_entity.pdbx_description
1 polymer ?
#
loop_
_entity_poly.entity_id
_entity_poly.type
_entity_poly.pdbx_seq_one_letter_code
_entity_poly.pdbx_strand_id
1 'polypeptide(L)'
;MNRSEPVLKRSLTWHETLVTQLIKLSGYSAIIFVGLIFYFLISAGLPTLGEVSLSSLFSRRWYPIEDYFGLLPLIGGSLVVTIGAMLIAVPIGLGTAIYIAEIAPRWAREILKPLVEVLAGIPSVVLGFIGILVLSPNLRVLLDLPTGLTAFTGALLLGAIAIPTIVSVAEDALDAVPRSYRDASIALGVTEWQTIWHVTLPAARSGVLTAIMLGIGRAIGETMTVMMVTGNAPVLPLSLKAFFSPVRTMTATIAAEMGEVATGSTHYHVLFFIGIVLFLISLLVNIAASAVVFRQRKRTERILS
;
A
#
# COMPACT_ATOMS: atom_id res chain seq x y z
N MET A 1 -6.49 56.37 4.49
CA MET A 1 -6.54 56.08 5.93
C MET A 1 -6.70 54.61 6.11
N ASN A 2 -5.58 53.94 6.28
CA ASN A 2 -5.51 52.45 6.34
C ASN A 2 -5.55 52.06 7.83
N ARG A 3 -6.69 51.62 8.33
CA ARG A 3 -6.81 51.05 9.67
C ARG A 3 -6.52 49.55 9.58
N SER A 4 -5.27 49.17 9.83
CA SER A 4 -4.91 47.79 10.17
C SER A 4 -5.58 47.49 11.55
N GLU A 5 -6.64 46.71 11.53
CA GLU A 5 -7.19 46.14 12.76
C GLU A 5 -6.12 45.25 13.41
N PRO A 6 -5.88 45.42 14.72
CA PRO A 6 -4.94 44.57 15.43
C PRO A 6 -5.54 43.15 15.51
N VAL A 7 -4.87 42.17 14.96
CA VAL A 7 -5.14 40.75 15.19
C VAL A 7 -4.98 40.52 16.69
N LEU A 8 -6.10 40.48 17.41
CA LEU A 8 -6.17 40.11 18.81
C LEU A 8 -5.49 38.75 18.98
N LYS A 9 -4.31 38.73 19.57
CA LYS A 9 -3.68 37.52 20.10
C LYS A 9 -4.62 36.99 21.19
N ARG A 10 -5.51 36.08 20.81
CA ARG A 10 -6.39 35.35 21.73
C ARG A 10 -5.46 34.61 22.70
N SER A 11 -5.41 35.05 23.96
CA SER A 11 -4.71 34.31 25.02
C SER A 11 -5.37 32.94 25.10
N LEU A 12 -4.62 31.89 24.71
CA LEU A 12 -5.08 30.50 24.82
C LEU A 12 -5.49 30.26 26.29
N THR A 13 -6.69 29.77 26.49
CA THR A 13 -7.13 29.32 27.83
C THR A 13 -6.23 28.16 28.27
N TRP A 14 -6.08 27.97 29.59
CA TRP A 14 -5.21 26.88 30.09
C TRP A 14 -5.59 25.50 29.54
N HIS A 15 -6.88 25.26 29.26
CA HIS A 15 -7.40 24.06 28.61
C HIS A 15 -6.87 23.93 27.17
N GLU A 16 -6.89 24.99 26.38
CA GLU A 16 -6.36 25.00 25.00
C GLU A 16 -4.85 24.78 24.98
N THR A 17 -4.15 25.33 25.96
CA THR A 17 -2.71 25.10 26.14
C THR A 17 -2.42 23.64 26.47
N LEU A 18 -3.18 23.03 27.39
CA LEU A 18 -3.03 21.64 27.79
C LEU A 18 -3.32 20.70 26.61
N VAL A 19 -4.41 20.92 25.88
CA VAL A 19 -4.74 20.15 24.67
C VAL A 19 -3.65 20.28 23.62
N THR A 20 -3.15 21.49 23.38
CA THR A 20 -2.06 21.73 22.44
C THR A 20 -0.78 21.00 22.85
N GLN A 21 -0.43 20.99 24.13
CA GLN A 21 0.74 20.27 24.65
C GLN A 21 0.57 18.76 24.51
N LEU A 22 -0.62 18.20 24.80
CA LEU A 22 -0.91 16.78 24.61
C LEU A 22 -0.79 16.37 23.14
N ILE A 23 -1.32 17.18 22.23
CA ILE A 23 -1.18 16.92 20.78
C ILE A 23 0.28 16.93 20.34
N LYS A 24 1.06 17.92 20.80
CA LYS A 24 2.52 17.98 20.52
C LYS A 24 3.26 16.78 21.11
N LEU A 25 2.96 16.40 22.35
CA LEU A 25 3.56 15.23 23.00
C LEU A 25 3.26 13.94 22.22
N SER A 26 2.00 13.75 21.79
CA SER A 26 1.62 12.61 20.95
C SER A 26 2.36 12.61 19.61
N GLY A 27 2.53 13.78 18.98
CA GLY A 27 3.31 13.89 17.73
C GLY A 27 4.80 13.54 17.94
N TYR A 28 5.42 14.07 18.99
CA TYR A 28 6.82 13.74 19.30
C TYR A 28 7.00 12.28 19.71
N SER A 29 6.08 11.71 20.50
CA SER A 29 6.15 10.30 20.87
C SER A 29 6.07 9.38 19.65
N ALA A 30 5.21 9.68 18.68
CA ALA A 30 5.15 8.91 17.44
C ALA A 30 6.48 8.92 16.66
N ILE A 31 7.14 10.08 16.55
CA ILE A 31 8.46 10.20 15.90
C ILE A 31 9.51 9.38 16.66
N ILE A 32 9.52 9.46 18.00
CA ILE A 32 10.46 8.72 18.83
C ILE A 32 10.23 7.21 18.66
N PHE A 33 8.99 6.72 18.72
CA PHE A 33 8.70 5.30 18.52
C PHE A 33 9.14 4.79 17.15
N VAL A 34 8.86 5.53 16.08
CA VAL A 34 9.33 5.17 14.74
C VAL A 34 10.87 5.13 14.69
N GLY A 35 11.53 6.12 15.29
CA GLY A 35 12.98 6.14 15.39
C GLY A 35 13.56 4.95 16.18
N LEU A 36 12.92 4.56 17.28
CA LEU A 36 13.31 3.39 18.08
C LEU A 36 13.12 2.08 17.32
N ILE A 37 11.99 1.93 16.61
CA ILE A 37 11.75 0.76 15.76
C ILE A 37 12.84 0.66 14.69
N PHE A 38 13.17 1.77 14.03
CA PHE A 38 14.20 1.81 13.02
C PHE A 38 15.59 1.50 13.59
N TYR A 39 15.93 2.08 14.75
CA TYR A 39 17.17 1.78 15.46
C TYR A 39 17.27 0.29 15.81
N PHE A 40 16.20 -0.30 16.35
CA PHE A 40 16.17 -1.71 16.70
C PHE A 40 16.29 -2.60 15.46
N LEU A 41 15.58 -2.27 14.40
CA LEU A 41 15.64 -3.00 13.13
C LEU A 41 17.07 -3.02 12.57
N ILE A 42 17.75 -1.87 12.57
CA ILE A 42 19.13 -1.77 12.11
C ILE A 42 20.09 -2.52 13.06
N SER A 43 19.98 -2.32 14.35
CA SER A 43 20.89 -2.95 15.33
C SER A 43 20.81 -4.47 15.31
N ALA A 44 19.60 -5.02 15.08
CA ALA A 44 19.41 -6.47 15.01
C ALA A 44 19.71 -7.05 13.60
N GLY A 45 19.56 -6.25 12.53
CA GLY A 45 19.76 -6.74 11.17
C GLY A 45 21.17 -6.54 10.61
N LEU A 46 21.91 -5.50 11.02
CA LEU A 46 23.27 -5.23 10.53
C LEU A 46 24.30 -6.35 10.79
N PRO A 47 24.25 -7.11 11.91
CA PRO A 47 25.17 -8.23 12.12
C PRO A 47 25.18 -9.25 10.98
N THR A 48 24.07 -9.40 10.27
CA THR A 48 23.96 -10.24 9.06
C THR A 48 25.09 -10.00 8.06
N LEU A 49 25.52 -8.74 7.86
CA LEU A 49 26.58 -8.40 6.90
C LEU A 49 27.99 -8.88 7.34
N GLY A 50 28.17 -9.18 8.62
CA GLY A 50 29.39 -9.81 9.15
C GLY A 50 29.32 -11.33 9.19
N GLU A 51 28.13 -11.92 9.23
CA GLU A 51 27.91 -13.36 9.39
C GLU A 51 27.64 -14.06 8.05
N VAL A 52 26.98 -13.38 7.11
CA VAL A 52 26.58 -13.94 5.81
C VAL A 52 27.18 -13.11 4.68
N SER A 53 27.82 -13.77 3.70
CA SER A 53 28.40 -13.06 2.57
C SER A 53 27.30 -12.41 1.71
N LEU A 54 27.57 -11.25 1.12
CA LEU A 54 26.64 -10.54 0.24
C LEU A 54 26.23 -11.41 -0.96
N SER A 55 27.14 -12.22 -1.51
CA SER A 55 26.84 -13.15 -2.60
C SER A 55 25.82 -14.22 -2.19
N SER A 56 25.86 -14.69 -0.96
CA SER A 56 24.87 -15.62 -0.40
C SER A 56 23.51 -14.94 -0.22
N LEU A 57 23.48 -13.70 0.30
CA LEU A 57 22.23 -12.93 0.46
C LEU A 57 21.55 -12.66 -0.90
N PHE A 58 22.28 -12.46 -1.99
CA PHE A 58 21.72 -12.31 -3.35
C PHE A 58 21.64 -13.63 -4.12
N SER A 59 21.64 -14.78 -3.41
CA SER A 59 21.44 -16.09 -4.03
C SER A 59 19.96 -16.39 -4.28
N ARG A 60 19.71 -17.45 -5.05
CA ARG A 60 18.36 -17.89 -5.45
C ARG A 60 17.76 -18.96 -4.54
N ARG A 61 18.42 -19.28 -3.44
CA ARG A 61 18.02 -20.37 -2.55
C ARG A 61 17.80 -19.83 -1.12
N TRP A 62 16.58 -19.98 -0.62
CA TRP A 62 16.24 -19.77 0.77
C TRP A 62 16.01 -21.11 1.44
N TYR A 63 16.94 -21.52 2.29
CA TYR A 63 16.86 -22.76 3.05
C TYR A 63 17.71 -22.64 4.33
N PRO A 64 17.19 -21.97 5.38
CA PRO A 64 17.94 -21.60 6.59
C PRO A 64 18.54 -22.78 7.36
N ILE A 65 17.94 -23.98 7.26
CA ILE A 65 18.45 -25.20 7.93
C ILE A 65 19.83 -25.59 7.42
N GLU A 66 20.16 -25.27 6.17
CA GLU A 66 21.46 -25.49 5.55
C GLU A 66 22.26 -24.19 5.36
N ASP A 67 21.94 -23.12 6.12
CA ASP A 67 22.58 -21.80 6.05
C ASP A 67 22.49 -21.10 4.68
N TYR A 68 21.47 -21.43 3.86
CA TYR A 68 21.20 -20.71 2.61
C TYR A 68 20.21 -19.57 2.86
N PHE A 69 20.67 -18.33 2.83
CA PHE A 69 19.89 -17.11 3.11
C PHE A 69 19.68 -16.23 1.87
N GLY A 70 19.30 -16.83 0.74
CA GLY A 70 19.06 -16.11 -0.50
C GLY A 70 17.76 -15.29 -0.49
N LEU A 71 17.87 -13.98 -0.62
CA LEU A 71 16.72 -13.04 -0.56
C LEU A 71 15.99 -12.90 -1.90
N LEU A 72 16.61 -13.25 -3.03
CA LEU A 72 16.02 -13.02 -4.36
C LEU A 72 14.65 -13.67 -4.55
N PRO A 73 14.38 -14.92 -4.09
CA PRO A 73 13.05 -15.50 -4.18
C PRO A 73 11.99 -14.71 -3.39
N LEU A 74 12.35 -14.21 -2.21
CA LEU A 74 11.46 -13.48 -1.33
C LEU A 74 11.11 -12.09 -1.88
N ILE A 75 12.12 -11.38 -2.40
CA ILE A 75 11.95 -10.10 -3.07
C ILE A 75 11.10 -10.29 -4.33
N GLY A 76 11.44 -11.28 -5.16
CA GLY A 76 10.70 -11.60 -6.39
C GLY A 76 9.24 -11.97 -6.10
N GLY A 77 9.00 -12.82 -5.10
CA GLY A 77 7.64 -13.18 -4.66
C GLY A 77 6.83 -11.96 -4.20
N SER A 78 7.42 -11.10 -3.36
CA SER A 78 6.77 -9.86 -2.92
C SER A 78 6.42 -8.95 -4.09
N LEU A 79 7.35 -8.75 -5.03
CA LEU A 79 7.12 -7.89 -6.19
C LEU A 79 6.03 -8.43 -7.12
N VAL A 80 6.07 -9.72 -7.45
CA VAL A 80 5.10 -10.35 -8.34
C VAL A 80 3.68 -10.28 -7.76
N VAL A 81 3.50 -10.59 -6.48
CA VAL A 81 2.20 -10.53 -5.82
C VAL A 81 1.70 -9.07 -5.74
N THR A 82 2.57 -8.12 -5.37
CA THR A 82 2.19 -6.70 -5.26
C THR A 82 1.84 -6.10 -6.62
N ILE A 83 2.65 -6.34 -7.65
CA ILE A 83 2.37 -5.85 -9.01
C ILE A 83 1.07 -6.46 -9.53
N GLY A 84 0.87 -7.77 -9.37
CA GLY A 84 -0.37 -8.44 -9.75
C GLY A 84 -1.59 -7.87 -9.02
N ALA A 85 -1.48 -7.60 -7.72
CA ALA A 85 -2.53 -6.96 -6.94
C ALA A 85 -2.86 -5.56 -7.46
N MET A 86 -1.85 -4.75 -7.78
CA MET A 86 -2.07 -3.39 -8.29
C MET A 86 -2.67 -3.35 -9.70
N LEU A 87 -2.31 -4.31 -10.56
CA LEU A 87 -2.92 -4.44 -11.88
C LEU A 87 -4.44 -4.69 -11.80
N ILE A 88 -4.91 -5.29 -10.72
CA ILE A 88 -6.33 -5.51 -10.44
C ILE A 88 -6.94 -4.34 -9.67
N ALA A 89 -6.28 -3.93 -8.58
CA ALA A 89 -6.83 -2.96 -7.65
C ALA A 89 -6.93 -1.54 -8.22
N VAL A 90 -5.95 -1.11 -9.01
CA VAL A 90 -5.93 0.26 -9.55
C VAL A 90 -7.09 0.50 -10.52
N PRO A 91 -7.30 -0.31 -11.58
CA PRO A 91 -8.41 -0.06 -12.50
C PRO A 91 -9.79 -0.20 -11.84
N ILE A 92 -9.97 -1.21 -10.99
CA ILE A 92 -11.24 -1.41 -10.28
C ILE A 92 -11.47 -0.30 -9.25
N GLY A 93 -10.47 0.02 -8.44
CA GLY A 93 -10.55 1.05 -7.41
C GLY A 93 -10.81 2.45 -7.99
N LEU A 94 -10.05 2.84 -9.03
CA LEU A 94 -10.27 4.13 -9.69
C LEU A 94 -11.61 4.18 -10.43
N GLY A 95 -11.99 3.11 -11.13
CA GLY A 95 -13.29 3.03 -11.79
C GLY A 95 -14.44 3.19 -10.78
N THR A 96 -14.35 2.52 -9.63
CA THR A 96 -15.34 2.64 -8.55
C THR A 96 -15.34 4.05 -7.94
N ALA A 97 -14.18 4.65 -7.70
CA ALA A 97 -14.07 6.01 -7.17
C ALA A 97 -14.70 7.04 -8.12
N ILE A 98 -14.40 6.96 -9.43
CA ILE A 98 -14.98 7.82 -10.46
C ILE A 98 -16.50 7.62 -10.53
N TYR A 99 -16.97 6.37 -10.48
CA TYR A 99 -18.40 6.08 -10.48
C TYR A 99 -19.10 6.73 -9.27
N ILE A 100 -18.57 6.55 -8.07
CA ILE A 100 -19.16 7.10 -6.83
C ILE A 100 -19.12 8.64 -6.86
N ALA A 101 -17.99 9.26 -7.23
CA ALA A 101 -17.81 10.70 -7.17
C ALA A 101 -18.60 11.46 -8.26
N GLU A 102 -18.63 10.93 -9.50
CA GLU A 102 -19.09 11.69 -10.66
C GLU A 102 -20.42 11.19 -11.27
N ILE A 103 -20.72 9.89 -11.17
CA ILE A 103 -21.80 9.27 -11.95
C ILE A 103 -22.96 8.80 -11.07
N ALA A 104 -22.66 8.25 -9.88
CA ALA A 104 -23.63 7.59 -9.04
C ALA A 104 -24.75 8.56 -8.58
N PRO A 105 -26.04 8.17 -8.68
CA PRO A 105 -27.13 8.90 -8.07
C PRO A 105 -26.98 8.90 -6.53
N ARG A 106 -27.59 9.87 -5.86
CA ARG A 106 -27.43 10.07 -4.41
C ARG A 106 -27.66 8.80 -3.59
N TRP A 107 -28.73 8.07 -3.89
CA TRP A 107 -29.07 6.84 -3.19
C TRP A 107 -27.96 5.75 -3.33
N ALA A 108 -27.34 5.65 -4.51
CA ALA A 108 -26.26 4.69 -4.75
C ALA A 108 -24.97 5.08 -4.01
N ARG A 109 -24.65 6.38 -3.98
CA ARG A 109 -23.50 6.92 -3.23
C ARG A 109 -23.66 6.67 -1.72
N GLU A 110 -24.85 6.89 -1.17
CA GLU A 110 -25.17 6.65 0.24
C GLU A 110 -25.04 5.18 0.66
N ILE A 111 -25.15 4.24 -0.27
CA ILE A 111 -24.96 2.79 -0.03
C ILE A 111 -23.52 2.36 -0.32
N LEU A 112 -22.96 2.78 -1.45
CA LEU A 112 -21.64 2.29 -1.89
C LEU A 112 -20.49 2.80 -1.02
N LYS A 113 -20.54 4.06 -0.54
CA LYS A 113 -19.49 4.61 0.30
C LYS A 113 -19.35 3.85 1.63
N PRO A 114 -20.41 3.66 2.43
CA PRO A 114 -20.33 2.81 3.63
C PRO A 114 -19.95 1.36 3.32
N LEU A 115 -20.39 0.81 2.19
CA LEU A 115 -20.02 -0.56 1.81
C LEU A 115 -18.51 -0.70 1.60
N VAL A 116 -17.89 0.25 0.91
CA VAL A 116 -16.43 0.31 0.72
C VAL A 116 -15.70 0.45 2.07
N GLU A 117 -16.23 1.29 2.98
CA GLU A 117 -15.66 1.48 4.31
C GLU A 117 -15.75 0.19 5.16
N VAL A 118 -16.87 -0.53 5.10
CA VAL A 118 -17.03 -1.83 5.77
C VAL A 118 -16.05 -2.86 5.21
N LEU A 119 -15.85 -2.91 3.88
CA LEU A 119 -14.85 -3.79 3.26
C LEU A 119 -13.43 -3.47 3.74
N ALA A 120 -13.10 -2.20 3.95
CA ALA A 120 -11.80 -1.79 4.50
C ALA A 120 -11.58 -2.28 5.95
N GLY A 121 -12.68 -2.49 6.70
CA GLY A 121 -12.67 -2.95 8.09
C GLY A 121 -12.55 -4.48 8.26
N ILE A 122 -12.66 -5.27 7.19
CA ILE A 122 -12.54 -6.73 7.28
C ILE A 122 -11.10 -7.11 7.67
N PRO A 123 -10.88 -7.90 8.74
CA PRO A 123 -9.54 -8.35 9.12
C PRO A 123 -8.90 -9.17 8.00
N SER A 124 -7.63 -8.87 7.67
CA SER A 124 -6.92 -9.53 6.57
C SER A 124 -6.79 -11.05 6.77
N VAL A 125 -6.69 -11.51 8.02
CA VAL A 125 -6.69 -12.94 8.37
C VAL A 125 -7.98 -13.63 7.91
N VAL A 126 -9.15 -12.98 8.07
CA VAL A 126 -10.44 -13.52 7.62
C VAL A 126 -10.46 -13.68 6.11
N LEU A 127 -9.96 -12.67 5.38
CA LEU A 127 -9.84 -12.75 3.93
C LEU A 127 -8.85 -13.83 3.49
N GLY A 128 -7.74 -14.00 4.20
CA GLY A 128 -6.80 -15.10 3.98
C GLY A 128 -7.46 -16.48 4.19
N PHE A 129 -8.25 -16.62 5.23
CA PHE A 129 -8.99 -17.85 5.52
C PHE A 129 -10.03 -18.19 4.43
N ILE A 130 -10.81 -17.19 4.01
CA ILE A 130 -11.72 -17.33 2.86
C ILE A 130 -10.92 -17.70 1.60
N GLY A 131 -9.74 -17.11 1.44
CA GLY A 131 -8.82 -17.40 0.35
C GLY A 131 -8.42 -18.87 0.27
N ILE A 132 -8.06 -19.48 1.40
CA ILE A 132 -7.70 -20.89 1.45
C ILE A 132 -8.93 -21.79 1.20
N LEU A 133 -10.04 -21.50 1.87
CA LEU A 133 -11.19 -22.40 1.85
C LEU A 133 -12.04 -22.30 0.58
N VAL A 134 -12.12 -21.10 0.02
CA VAL A 134 -13.04 -20.85 -1.10
C VAL A 134 -12.27 -20.50 -2.38
N LEU A 135 -11.41 -19.48 -2.35
CA LEU A 135 -10.81 -18.96 -3.57
C LEU A 135 -9.78 -19.92 -4.16
N SER A 136 -8.88 -20.45 -3.34
CA SER A 136 -7.80 -21.33 -3.78
C SER A 136 -8.32 -22.63 -4.41
N PRO A 137 -9.26 -23.39 -3.82
CA PRO A 137 -9.82 -24.58 -4.46
C PRO A 137 -10.54 -24.29 -5.78
N ASN A 138 -11.33 -23.20 -5.82
CA ASN A 138 -12.06 -22.83 -7.03
C ASN A 138 -11.11 -22.40 -8.17
N LEU A 139 -10.07 -21.61 -7.89
CA LEU A 139 -9.07 -21.22 -8.88
C LEU A 139 -8.25 -22.42 -9.38
N ARG A 140 -7.94 -23.37 -8.49
CA ARG A 140 -7.27 -24.61 -8.87
C ARG A 140 -8.05 -25.35 -9.94
N VAL A 141 -9.36 -25.53 -9.75
CA VAL A 141 -10.23 -26.24 -10.70
C VAL A 141 -10.44 -25.42 -11.97
N LEU A 142 -10.73 -24.11 -11.82
CA LEU A 142 -11.04 -23.22 -12.94
C LEU A 142 -9.87 -23.09 -13.92
N LEU A 143 -8.63 -23.04 -13.41
CA LEU A 143 -7.42 -22.82 -14.19
C LEU A 143 -6.59 -24.09 -14.41
N ASP A 144 -7.11 -25.25 -14.00
CA ASP A 144 -6.44 -26.57 -14.08
C ASP A 144 -5.00 -26.53 -13.53
N LEU A 145 -4.86 -25.99 -12.31
CA LEU A 145 -3.56 -25.81 -11.66
C LEU A 145 -3.25 -26.99 -10.72
N PRO A 146 -1.96 -27.31 -10.53
CA PRO A 146 -1.54 -28.32 -9.53
C PRO A 146 -1.98 -27.96 -8.11
N THR A 147 -1.94 -26.65 -7.78
CA THR A 147 -2.40 -26.07 -6.51
C THR A 147 -3.08 -24.73 -6.75
N GLY A 148 -4.04 -24.38 -5.90
CA GLY A 148 -4.65 -23.05 -5.90
C GLY A 148 -3.91 -22.03 -5.03
N LEU A 149 -2.89 -22.45 -4.25
CA LEU A 149 -2.05 -21.58 -3.44
C LEU A 149 -0.92 -21.02 -4.32
N THR A 150 -1.16 -19.87 -4.93
CA THR A 150 -0.30 -19.29 -5.97
C THR A 150 -0.10 -17.78 -5.79
N ALA A 151 0.87 -17.21 -6.49
CA ALA A 151 1.04 -15.74 -6.55
C ALA A 151 -0.22 -15.05 -7.09
N PHE A 152 -0.95 -15.68 -8.03
CA PHE A 152 -2.20 -15.15 -8.58
C PHE A 152 -3.30 -15.06 -7.52
N THR A 153 -3.49 -16.11 -6.73
CA THR A 153 -4.46 -16.12 -5.62
C THR A 153 -4.12 -15.04 -4.59
N GLY A 154 -2.83 -14.91 -4.25
CA GLY A 154 -2.33 -13.84 -3.41
C GLY A 154 -2.61 -12.45 -4.00
N ALA A 155 -2.35 -12.26 -5.29
CA ALA A 155 -2.59 -10.99 -5.99
C ALA A 155 -4.08 -10.61 -6.02
N LEU A 156 -4.98 -11.57 -6.25
CA LEU A 156 -6.43 -11.32 -6.21
C LEU A 156 -6.91 -10.82 -4.84
N LEU A 157 -6.53 -11.52 -3.78
CA LEU A 157 -6.93 -11.14 -2.42
C LEU A 157 -6.27 -9.83 -1.97
N LEU A 158 -5.00 -9.68 -2.27
CA LEU A 158 -4.27 -8.45 -1.96
C LEU A 158 -4.86 -7.25 -2.71
N GLY A 159 -5.24 -7.46 -3.97
CA GLY A 159 -5.97 -6.47 -4.75
C GLY A 159 -7.31 -6.10 -4.11
N ALA A 160 -8.09 -7.09 -3.68
CA ALA A 160 -9.36 -6.86 -2.99
C ALA A 160 -9.19 -6.05 -1.70
N ILE A 161 -8.10 -6.27 -0.93
CA ILE A 161 -7.76 -5.51 0.28
C ILE A 161 -7.35 -4.07 -0.04
N ALA A 162 -6.67 -3.85 -1.18
CA ALA A 162 -6.19 -2.52 -1.58
C ALA A 162 -7.30 -1.65 -2.21
N ILE A 163 -8.31 -2.25 -2.86
CA ILE A 163 -9.40 -1.54 -3.53
C ILE A 163 -10.09 -0.52 -2.62
N PRO A 164 -10.55 -0.84 -1.40
CA PRO A 164 -11.23 0.13 -0.54
C PRO A 164 -10.40 1.36 -0.23
N THR A 165 -9.09 1.18 0.01
CA THR A 165 -8.16 2.29 0.27
C THR A 165 -8.02 3.20 -0.95
N ILE A 166 -7.89 2.61 -2.15
CA ILE A 166 -7.80 3.37 -3.41
C ILE A 166 -9.11 4.11 -3.66
N VAL A 167 -10.26 3.44 -3.49
CA VAL A 167 -11.60 4.03 -3.71
C VAL A 167 -11.80 5.23 -2.80
N SER A 168 -11.63 5.07 -1.48
CA SER A 168 -11.92 6.13 -0.51
C SER A 168 -11.08 7.38 -0.76
N VAL A 169 -9.75 7.21 -0.93
CA VAL A 169 -8.86 8.37 -1.12
C VAL A 169 -8.99 9.00 -2.51
N ALA A 170 -9.28 8.20 -3.56
CA ALA A 170 -9.49 8.74 -4.89
C ALA A 170 -10.85 9.46 -5.01
N GLU A 171 -11.89 8.94 -4.38
CA GLU A 171 -13.21 9.58 -4.31
C GLU A 171 -13.13 10.91 -3.60
N ASP A 172 -12.49 10.98 -2.42
CA ASP A 172 -12.27 12.24 -1.69
C ASP A 172 -11.48 13.27 -2.54
N ALA A 173 -10.50 12.81 -3.32
CA ALA A 173 -9.72 13.66 -4.21
C ALA A 173 -10.53 14.20 -5.38
N LEU A 174 -11.45 13.42 -5.93
CA LEU A 174 -12.37 13.83 -6.99
C LEU A 174 -13.43 14.81 -6.45
N ASP A 175 -14.00 14.55 -5.29
CA ASP A 175 -14.96 15.43 -4.63
C ASP A 175 -14.37 16.78 -4.23
N ALA A 176 -13.07 16.84 -3.94
CA ALA A 176 -12.35 18.07 -3.62
C ALA A 176 -12.19 19.04 -4.82
N VAL A 177 -12.44 18.58 -6.06
CA VAL A 177 -12.41 19.45 -7.24
C VAL A 177 -13.59 20.43 -7.21
N PRO A 178 -13.37 21.77 -7.29
CA PRO A 178 -14.43 22.75 -7.24
C PRO A 178 -15.50 22.52 -8.33
N ARG A 179 -16.77 22.63 -7.94
CA ARG A 179 -17.89 22.48 -8.87
C ARG A 179 -17.85 23.46 -10.05
N SER A 180 -17.31 24.66 -9.82
CA SER A 180 -17.13 25.67 -10.89
C SER A 180 -16.35 25.16 -12.09
N TYR A 181 -15.44 24.19 -11.94
CA TYR A 181 -14.70 23.61 -13.05
C TYR A 181 -15.61 22.74 -13.93
N ARG A 182 -16.51 21.96 -13.29
CA ARG A 182 -17.53 21.16 -13.99
C ARG A 182 -18.55 22.04 -14.69
N ASP A 183 -19.05 23.05 -13.99
CA ASP A 183 -20.06 23.98 -14.53
C ASP A 183 -19.52 24.75 -15.73
N ALA A 184 -18.26 25.23 -15.66
CA ALA A 184 -17.61 25.92 -16.78
C ALA A 184 -17.42 25.00 -18.00
N SER A 185 -17.07 23.74 -17.78
CA SER A 185 -16.93 22.74 -18.86
C SER A 185 -18.26 22.48 -19.56
N ILE A 186 -19.34 22.28 -18.80
CA ILE A 186 -20.70 22.07 -19.33
C ILE A 186 -21.19 23.31 -20.08
N ALA A 187 -20.90 24.51 -19.58
CA ALA A 187 -21.27 25.77 -20.28
C ALA A 187 -20.58 25.92 -21.64
N LEU A 188 -19.45 25.27 -21.87
CA LEU A 188 -18.77 25.19 -23.18
C LEU A 188 -19.33 24.10 -24.09
N GLY A 189 -20.40 23.40 -23.67
CA GLY A 189 -21.04 22.35 -24.45
C GLY A 189 -20.33 20.99 -24.39
N VAL A 190 -19.43 20.78 -23.43
CA VAL A 190 -18.72 19.53 -23.25
C VAL A 190 -19.64 18.53 -22.52
N THR A 191 -19.62 17.26 -22.93
CA THR A 191 -20.41 16.21 -22.26
C THR A 191 -19.87 15.89 -20.86
N GLU A 192 -20.72 15.34 -19.98
CA GLU A 192 -20.30 14.92 -18.63
C GLU A 192 -19.11 13.96 -18.66
N TRP A 193 -19.10 13.01 -19.60
CA TRP A 193 -17.99 12.07 -19.78
C TRP A 193 -16.68 12.76 -20.17
N GLN A 194 -16.75 13.73 -21.08
CA GLN A 194 -15.60 14.54 -21.46
C GLN A 194 -15.13 15.42 -20.30
N THR A 195 -16.04 15.96 -19.48
CA THR A 195 -15.72 16.71 -18.27
C THR A 195 -14.96 15.87 -17.28
N ILE A 196 -15.37 14.61 -17.04
CA ILE A 196 -14.65 13.69 -16.13
C ILE A 196 -13.21 13.50 -16.61
N TRP A 197 -13.01 13.13 -17.88
CA TRP A 197 -11.68 12.77 -18.38
C TRP A 197 -10.74 13.94 -18.64
N HIS A 198 -11.27 15.11 -19.04
CA HIS A 198 -10.45 16.24 -19.45
C HIS A 198 -10.38 17.36 -18.40
N VAL A 199 -11.27 17.37 -17.42
CA VAL A 199 -11.33 18.42 -16.38
C VAL A 199 -11.16 17.83 -14.99
N THR A 200 -12.10 16.98 -14.52
CA THR A 200 -12.12 16.51 -13.12
C THR A 200 -10.93 15.61 -12.81
N LEU A 201 -10.69 14.57 -13.60
CA LEU A 201 -9.62 13.62 -13.36
C LEU A 201 -8.22 14.26 -13.45
N PRO A 202 -7.91 15.12 -14.45
CA PRO A 202 -6.68 15.90 -14.46
C PRO A 202 -6.53 16.87 -13.29
N ALA A 203 -7.63 17.49 -12.83
CA ALA A 203 -7.59 18.38 -11.66
C ALA A 203 -7.31 17.60 -10.36
N ALA A 204 -7.91 16.40 -10.20
CA ALA A 204 -7.73 15.52 -9.04
C ALA A 204 -6.46 14.65 -9.08
N ARG A 205 -5.65 14.71 -10.15
CA ARG A 205 -4.56 13.75 -10.43
C ARG A 205 -3.57 13.56 -9.27
N SER A 206 -3.26 14.62 -8.51
CA SER A 206 -2.34 14.51 -7.38
C SER A 206 -2.93 13.65 -6.25
N GLY A 207 -4.22 13.80 -5.98
CA GLY A 207 -4.94 12.97 -5.00
C GLY A 207 -5.14 11.53 -5.48
N VAL A 208 -5.48 11.35 -6.76
CA VAL A 208 -5.60 10.03 -7.39
C VAL A 208 -4.27 9.25 -7.33
N LEU A 209 -3.15 9.92 -7.62
CA LEU A 209 -1.83 9.30 -7.45
C LEU A 209 -1.55 8.95 -6.00
N THR A 210 -1.92 9.81 -5.05
CA THR A 210 -1.79 9.52 -3.61
C THR A 210 -2.62 8.29 -3.22
N ALA A 211 -3.85 8.15 -3.74
CA ALA A 211 -4.69 6.97 -3.53
C ALA A 211 -4.00 5.67 -4.00
N ILE A 212 -3.45 5.67 -5.21
CA ILE A 212 -2.70 4.53 -5.74
C ILE A 212 -1.50 4.19 -4.85
N MET A 213 -0.75 5.20 -4.41
CA MET A 213 0.43 5.00 -3.57
C MET A 213 0.09 4.43 -2.19
N LEU A 214 -1.01 4.89 -1.59
CA LEU A 214 -1.51 4.30 -0.33
C LEU A 214 -1.95 2.86 -0.53
N GLY A 215 -2.60 2.54 -1.66
CA GLY A 215 -2.92 1.16 -2.05
C GLY A 215 -1.67 0.28 -2.19
N ILE A 216 -0.61 0.76 -2.86
CA ILE A 216 0.67 0.06 -2.99
C ILE A 216 1.30 -0.15 -1.61
N GLY A 217 1.35 0.90 -0.76
CA GLY A 217 1.90 0.80 0.59
C GLY A 217 1.18 -0.26 1.44
N ARG A 218 -0.16 -0.32 1.35
CA ARG A 218 -0.97 -1.35 2.01
C ARG A 218 -0.66 -2.74 1.46
N ALA A 219 -0.51 -2.88 0.15
CA ALA A 219 -0.21 -4.16 -0.49
C ALA A 219 1.18 -4.69 -0.13
N ILE A 220 2.21 -3.85 -0.12
CA ILE A 220 3.57 -4.27 0.26
C ILE A 220 3.64 -4.73 1.73
N GLY A 221 2.87 -4.10 2.62
CA GLY A 221 2.85 -4.41 4.04
C GLY A 221 1.96 -5.59 4.45
N GLU A 222 1.12 -6.11 3.53
CA GLU A 222 0.22 -7.21 3.87
C GLU A 222 0.99 -8.50 4.16
N THR A 223 0.70 -9.11 5.28
CA THR A 223 1.45 -10.26 5.79
C THR A 223 0.58 -11.51 5.87
N MET A 224 -0.54 -11.43 6.61
CA MET A 224 -1.32 -12.61 6.99
C MET A 224 -2.03 -13.23 5.80
N THR A 225 -2.74 -12.42 4.99
CA THR A 225 -3.41 -12.93 3.80
C THR A 225 -2.42 -13.60 2.86
N VAL A 226 -1.31 -12.92 2.57
CA VAL A 226 -0.29 -13.42 1.62
C VAL A 226 0.33 -14.73 2.13
N MET A 227 0.72 -14.79 3.40
CA MET A 227 1.26 -15.99 4.04
C MET A 227 0.33 -17.19 3.90
N MET A 228 -0.98 -16.96 3.98
CA MET A 228 -1.98 -18.04 3.92
C MET A 228 -2.23 -18.58 2.51
N VAL A 229 -2.15 -17.73 1.47
CA VAL A 229 -2.68 -18.08 0.13
C VAL A 229 -1.64 -18.19 -0.98
N THR A 230 -0.39 -17.79 -0.77
CA THR A 230 0.64 -17.84 -1.82
C THR A 230 1.42 -19.14 -1.90
N GLY A 231 1.19 -20.08 -0.98
CA GLY A 231 1.81 -21.40 -0.96
C GLY A 231 3.23 -21.45 -0.37
N ASN A 232 3.79 -20.33 0.05
CA ASN A 232 5.05 -20.19 0.81
C ASN A 232 6.28 -20.93 0.24
N ALA A 233 6.34 -21.16 -1.08
CA ALA A 233 7.51 -21.78 -1.73
C ALA A 233 8.56 -20.69 -2.07
N PRO A 234 9.80 -20.80 -1.56
CA PRO A 234 10.85 -19.81 -1.81
C PRO A 234 11.50 -20.02 -3.17
N VAL A 235 10.70 -19.93 -4.23
CA VAL A 235 11.14 -20.08 -5.62
C VAL A 235 11.16 -18.72 -6.30
N LEU A 236 12.24 -18.40 -7.01
CA LEU A 236 12.36 -17.12 -7.72
C LEU A 236 11.44 -17.13 -8.96
N PRO A 237 10.44 -16.22 -9.05
CA PRO A 237 9.48 -16.17 -10.15
C PRO A 237 10.11 -15.50 -11.38
N LEU A 238 10.76 -16.28 -12.26
CA LEU A 238 11.46 -15.77 -13.45
C LEU A 238 10.58 -15.73 -14.72
N SER A 239 9.39 -16.32 -14.71
CA SER A 239 8.53 -16.41 -15.89
C SER A 239 7.10 -16.00 -15.57
N LEU A 240 6.32 -15.65 -16.60
CA LEU A 240 4.88 -15.39 -16.43
C LEU A 240 4.12 -16.61 -15.89
N LYS A 241 4.57 -17.82 -16.15
CA LYS A 241 3.99 -19.03 -15.57
C LYS A 241 4.18 -19.12 -14.06
N ALA A 242 5.23 -18.47 -13.51
CA ALA A 242 5.46 -18.41 -12.08
C ALA A 242 4.38 -17.62 -11.32
N PHE A 243 3.60 -16.80 -12.03
CA PHE A 243 2.42 -16.14 -11.45
C PHE A 243 1.34 -17.13 -10.99
N PHE A 244 1.25 -18.28 -11.65
CA PHE A 244 0.37 -19.39 -11.29
C PHE A 244 1.06 -20.48 -10.46
N SER A 245 2.20 -20.18 -9.89
CA SER A 245 2.97 -21.08 -9.03
C SER A 245 3.03 -20.52 -7.59
N PRO A 246 3.30 -21.39 -6.59
CA PRO A 246 3.55 -20.95 -5.23
C PRO A 246 4.77 -20.03 -5.16
N VAL A 247 4.64 -18.97 -4.35
CA VAL A 247 5.74 -18.02 -4.05
C VAL A 247 5.80 -17.72 -2.57
N ARG A 248 6.92 -17.21 -2.12
CA ARG A 248 7.10 -16.75 -0.74
C ARG A 248 7.46 -15.27 -0.73
N THR A 249 6.80 -14.50 0.13
CA THR A 249 7.07 -13.06 0.26
C THR A 249 7.96 -12.76 1.46
N MET A 250 8.60 -11.59 1.48
CA MET A 250 9.41 -11.13 2.60
C MET A 250 8.62 -11.06 3.91
N THR A 251 7.43 -10.46 3.87
CA THR A 251 6.55 -10.32 5.03
C THR A 251 6.10 -11.67 5.57
N ALA A 252 5.71 -12.61 4.70
CA ALA A 252 5.34 -13.96 5.08
C ALA A 252 6.52 -14.73 5.70
N THR A 253 7.74 -14.55 5.20
CA THR A 253 8.93 -15.19 5.75
C THR A 253 9.21 -14.71 7.17
N ILE A 254 9.21 -13.40 7.41
CA ILE A 254 9.41 -12.83 8.75
C ILE A 254 8.33 -13.37 9.71
N ALA A 255 7.05 -13.32 9.32
CA ALA A 255 5.95 -13.75 10.18
C ALA A 255 5.96 -15.25 10.49
N ALA A 256 6.35 -16.07 9.52
CA ALA A 256 6.36 -17.53 9.68
C ALA A 256 7.55 -18.01 10.51
N GLU A 257 8.72 -17.37 10.41
CA GLU A 257 9.96 -17.89 10.96
C GLU A 257 10.44 -17.17 12.23
N MET A 258 10.07 -15.88 12.44
CA MET A 258 10.58 -15.08 13.55
C MET A 258 10.27 -15.66 14.93
N GLY A 259 9.15 -16.36 15.09
CA GLY A 259 8.76 -16.97 16.37
C GLY A 259 9.48 -18.29 16.68
N GLU A 260 10.17 -18.89 15.70
CA GLU A 260 10.80 -20.20 15.82
C GLU A 260 12.33 -20.16 15.91
N VAL A 261 12.92 -18.97 15.69
CA VAL A 261 14.38 -18.80 15.67
C VAL A 261 14.92 -18.37 17.02
N ALA A 262 16.09 -18.87 17.38
CA ALA A 262 16.79 -18.46 18.60
C ALA A 262 17.25 -17.00 18.49
N THR A 263 16.97 -16.20 19.50
CA THR A 263 17.43 -14.80 19.59
C THR A 263 18.96 -14.72 19.47
N GLY A 264 19.45 -13.86 18.58
CA GLY A 264 20.88 -13.67 18.35
C GLY A 264 21.53 -14.72 17.44
N SER A 265 20.74 -15.64 16.83
CA SER A 265 21.26 -16.54 15.79
C SER A 265 21.43 -15.81 14.46
N THR A 266 22.26 -16.34 13.57
CA THR A 266 22.41 -15.81 12.20
C THR A 266 21.08 -15.73 11.48
N HIS A 267 20.22 -16.74 11.62
CA HIS A 267 18.86 -16.73 11.03
C HIS A 267 18.02 -15.58 11.60
N TYR A 268 18.07 -15.32 12.91
CA TYR A 268 17.41 -14.18 13.55
C TYR A 268 17.88 -12.84 12.96
N HIS A 269 19.18 -12.64 12.82
CA HIS A 269 19.73 -11.42 12.22
C HIS A 269 19.31 -11.26 10.76
N VAL A 270 19.29 -12.34 9.98
CA VAL A 270 18.85 -12.33 8.58
C VAL A 270 17.35 -11.97 8.45
N LEU A 271 16.48 -12.43 9.34
CA LEU A 271 15.07 -12.03 9.32
C LEU A 271 14.90 -10.53 9.57
N PHE A 272 15.68 -9.93 10.48
CA PHE A 272 15.71 -8.47 10.65
C PHE A 272 16.29 -7.77 9.41
N PHE A 273 17.29 -8.36 8.78
CA PHE A 273 17.84 -7.82 7.53
C PHE A 273 16.82 -7.85 6.39
N ILE A 274 15.96 -8.88 6.28
CA ILE A 274 14.80 -8.87 5.37
C ILE A 274 13.88 -7.68 5.69
N GLY A 275 13.65 -7.37 6.97
CA GLY A 275 12.89 -6.20 7.40
C GLY A 275 13.52 -4.88 6.92
N ILE A 276 14.85 -4.75 6.98
CA ILE A 276 15.58 -3.58 6.45
C ILE A 276 15.37 -3.47 4.93
N VAL A 277 15.52 -4.58 4.20
CA VAL A 277 15.31 -4.60 2.73
C VAL A 277 13.88 -4.22 2.37
N LEU A 278 12.89 -4.76 3.07
CA LEU A 278 11.48 -4.42 2.89
C LEU A 278 11.22 -2.93 3.15
N PHE A 279 11.79 -2.39 4.23
CA PHE A 279 11.71 -0.97 4.55
C PHE A 279 12.31 -0.10 3.44
N LEU A 280 13.49 -0.45 2.93
CA LEU A 280 14.16 0.27 1.85
C LEU A 280 13.33 0.23 0.55
N ILE A 281 12.76 -0.91 0.19
CA ILE A 281 11.88 -1.04 -0.99
C ILE A 281 10.64 -0.15 -0.80
N SER A 282 9.98 -0.21 0.37
CA SER A 282 8.82 0.62 0.68
C SER A 282 9.17 2.12 0.65
N LEU A 283 10.31 2.50 1.21
CA LEU A 283 10.80 3.88 1.19
C LEU A 283 11.07 4.37 -0.24
N LEU A 284 11.73 3.56 -1.07
CA LEU A 284 11.99 3.89 -2.47
C LEU A 284 10.69 4.08 -3.26
N VAL A 285 9.72 3.20 -3.07
CA VAL A 285 8.38 3.33 -3.69
C VAL A 285 7.71 4.62 -3.24
N ASN A 286 7.70 4.94 -1.95
CA ASN A 286 7.11 6.16 -1.42
C ASN A 286 7.82 7.43 -1.90
N ILE A 287 9.16 7.43 -1.98
CA ILE A 287 9.93 8.57 -2.52
C ILE A 287 9.64 8.76 -4.01
N ALA A 288 9.63 7.69 -4.80
CA ALA A 288 9.32 7.75 -6.22
C ALA A 288 7.91 8.30 -6.45
N ALA A 289 6.96 7.86 -5.65
CA ALA A 289 5.59 8.33 -5.63
C ALA A 289 5.48 9.82 -5.33
N SER A 290 6.09 10.25 -4.22
CA SER A 290 6.11 11.65 -3.81
C SER A 290 6.75 12.55 -4.87
N ALA A 291 7.85 12.10 -5.49
CA ALA A 291 8.52 12.84 -6.56
C ALA A 291 7.61 13.07 -7.78
N VAL A 292 6.78 12.08 -8.15
CA VAL A 292 5.79 12.22 -9.23
C VAL A 292 4.74 13.27 -8.86
N VAL A 293 4.18 13.21 -7.65
CA VAL A 293 3.18 14.18 -7.15
C VAL A 293 3.75 15.59 -7.11
N PHE A 294 4.96 15.79 -6.57
CA PHE A 294 5.59 17.12 -6.50
C PHE A 294 5.90 17.72 -7.87
N ARG A 295 6.38 16.92 -8.83
CA ARG A 295 6.63 17.41 -10.21
C ARG A 295 5.35 17.90 -10.88
N GLN A 296 4.23 17.26 -10.60
CA GLN A 296 2.95 17.64 -11.18
C GLN A 296 2.38 18.92 -10.54
N ARG A 297 2.50 19.14 -9.22
CA ARG A 297 2.11 20.39 -8.56
C ARG A 297 2.81 21.60 -9.17
N LYS A 298 4.13 21.55 -9.29
CA LYS A 298 4.92 22.64 -9.90
C LYS A 298 4.54 22.96 -11.35
N ARG A 299 4.04 21.96 -12.09
CA ARG A 299 3.61 22.18 -13.49
C ARG A 299 2.27 22.89 -13.56
N THR A 300 1.37 22.65 -12.61
CA THR A 300 0.06 23.32 -12.53
C THR A 300 0.21 24.78 -12.09
N GLU A 301 1.06 25.09 -11.12
CA GLU A 301 1.34 26.45 -10.67
C GLU A 301 1.95 27.31 -11.79
N ARG A 302 2.81 26.75 -12.66
CA ARG A 302 3.41 27.46 -13.80
C ARG A 302 2.44 27.75 -14.96
N ILE A 303 1.29 27.09 -15.01
CA ILE A 303 0.27 27.30 -16.05
C ILE A 303 -0.72 28.39 -15.59
N LEU A 304 -0.83 28.60 -14.28
CA LEU A 304 -1.74 29.56 -13.66
C LEU A 304 -1.06 30.90 -13.29
N SER A 305 0.27 30.99 -13.41
CA SER A 305 1.08 32.22 -13.27
C SER A 305 1.44 32.79 -14.66
#